data_ec03630a63857f49ff142bc7b0c6a593
#
_entry.id   ec03630a63857f49ff142bc7b0c6a593
#
_cell.length_a   1.000
_cell.length_b   1.000
_cell.length_c   1.000
_cell.angle_alpha   90.00
_cell.angle_beta   90.00
_cell.angle_gamma   90.00
#
_symmetry.space_group_name_H-M   'P 1'
#
loop_
_entity.id
_entity.type
_entity.pdbx_description
1 polymer ?
#
loop_
_entity_poly.entity_id
_entity_poly.type
_entity_poly.pdbx_seq_one_letter_code
_entity_poly.pdbx_strand_id
1 'polypeptide(L)'
;MKRHLLLVLMALSLLSAACTYNLTQLLPRSAPVSYPEPVGDAARGDTIFHQGVNGSPPCSSCHLTAAGAYGFALGPNLADVRGRAATRVAGLDAAAYIRQSVLDPHAYIAPGFRDIMYPEFAAYFDEQDIADLIAYLMSL
;
A
#
# COMPACT_ATOMS: atom_id res chain seq x y z
N MET A 1 30.97 -1.72 -57.64
CA MET A 1 30.65 -2.85 -56.75
C MET A 1 30.55 -2.45 -55.30
N LYS A 2 31.48 -1.66 -54.69
CA LYS A 2 31.43 -1.28 -53.25
C LYS A 2 30.22 -0.42 -52.88
N ARG A 3 29.75 0.49 -53.75
CA ARG A 3 28.59 1.37 -53.45
C ARG A 3 27.26 0.62 -53.39
N HIS A 4 27.06 -0.40 -54.22
CA HIS A 4 25.85 -1.21 -54.20
C HIS A 4 25.79 -2.13 -52.98
N LEU A 5 26.94 -2.64 -52.54
CA LEU A 5 27.03 -3.47 -51.31
C LEU A 5 26.67 -2.67 -50.05
N LEU A 6 27.11 -1.41 -49.97
CA LEU A 6 26.76 -0.51 -48.86
C LEU A 6 25.26 -0.17 -48.80
N LEU A 7 24.61 0.04 -49.95
CA LEU A 7 23.17 0.30 -50.03
C LEU A 7 22.33 -0.93 -49.64
N VAL A 8 22.78 -2.14 -50.01
CA VAL A 8 22.10 -3.38 -49.62
C VAL A 8 22.24 -3.63 -48.13
N LEU A 9 23.42 -3.36 -47.53
CA LEU A 9 23.61 -3.52 -46.08
C LEU A 9 22.80 -2.51 -45.27
N MET A 10 22.66 -1.25 -45.76
CA MET A 10 21.79 -0.26 -45.12
C MET A 10 20.30 -0.64 -45.23
N ALA A 11 19.86 -1.21 -46.33
CA ALA A 11 18.49 -1.66 -46.51
C ALA A 11 18.14 -2.85 -45.60
N LEU A 12 19.09 -3.80 -45.43
CA LEU A 12 18.89 -4.93 -44.49
C LEU A 12 18.83 -4.50 -43.03
N SER A 13 19.58 -3.47 -42.62
CA SER A 13 19.56 -2.98 -41.24
C SER A 13 18.25 -2.23 -40.90
N LEU A 14 17.60 -1.64 -41.90
CA LEU A 14 16.29 -0.97 -41.70
C LEU A 14 15.13 -1.99 -41.62
N LEU A 15 15.23 -3.16 -42.23
CA LEU A 15 14.22 -4.20 -42.11
C LEU A 15 14.28 -4.95 -40.76
N SER A 16 15.45 -5.03 -40.14
CA SER A 16 15.53 -5.68 -38.80
C SER A 16 15.00 -4.84 -37.66
N ALA A 17 14.87 -3.51 -37.83
CA ALA A 17 14.28 -2.63 -36.82
C ALA A 17 12.74 -2.71 -36.80
N ALA A 18 12.10 -3.23 -37.85
CA ALA A 18 10.63 -3.32 -37.93
C ALA A 18 10.03 -4.57 -37.25
N CYS A 19 10.84 -5.55 -36.88
CA CYS A 19 10.37 -6.82 -36.28
C CYS A 19 10.29 -6.84 -34.76
N THR A 20 10.60 -5.74 -34.07
CA THR A 20 10.50 -5.65 -32.61
C THR A 20 9.25 -4.89 -32.14
N TYR A 21 8.23 -4.73 -32.98
CA TYR A 21 6.94 -4.28 -32.49
C TYR A 21 6.35 -5.39 -31.60
N ASN A 22 6.40 -5.13 -30.32
CA ASN A 22 5.95 -6.04 -29.29
C ASN A 22 4.45 -6.30 -29.50
N LEU A 23 4.11 -7.52 -29.92
CA LEU A 23 2.72 -7.94 -30.18
C LEU A 23 1.81 -7.76 -28.96
N THR A 24 2.40 -7.61 -27.77
CA THR A 24 1.72 -7.31 -26.50
C THR A 24 1.04 -5.92 -26.49
N GLN A 25 1.42 -5.00 -27.41
CA GLN A 25 0.74 -3.70 -27.50
C GLN A 25 -0.56 -3.76 -28.32
N LEU A 26 -0.78 -4.82 -29.09
CA LEU A 26 -1.98 -5.00 -29.90
C LEU A 26 -3.12 -5.72 -29.14
N LEU A 27 -2.84 -6.30 -27.99
CA LEU A 27 -3.88 -6.85 -27.14
C LEU A 27 -4.58 -5.69 -26.41
N PRO A 28 -5.92 -5.59 -26.49
CA PRO A 28 -6.62 -4.61 -25.69
C PRO A 28 -6.25 -4.85 -24.22
N ARG A 29 -5.53 -3.90 -23.64
CA ARG A 29 -5.23 -3.91 -22.21
C ARG A 29 -6.60 -3.81 -21.52
N SER A 30 -7.11 -4.94 -21.00
CA SER A 30 -8.27 -4.90 -20.15
C SER A 30 -8.01 -3.85 -19.09
N ALA A 31 -8.85 -2.81 -19.07
CA ALA A 31 -8.77 -1.82 -17.99
C ALA A 31 -8.83 -2.60 -16.66
N PRO A 32 -8.02 -2.24 -15.68
CA PRO A 32 -8.13 -2.86 -14.38
C PRO A 32 -9.59 -2.72 -13.95
N VAL A 33 -10.22 -3.84 -13.64
CA VAL A 33 -11.57 -3.84 -13.07
C VAL A 33 -11.42 -3.18 -11.70
N SER A 34 -11.73 -1.90 -11.61
CA SER A 34 -11.79 -1.20 -10.34
C SER A 34 -13.11 -1.61 -9.67
N TYR A 35 -13.04 -2.52 -8.73
CA TYR A 35 -14.11 -2.66 -7.76
C TYR A 35 -14.11 -1.38 -6.91
N PRO A 36 -15.29 -0.76 -6.67
CA PRO A 36 -15.33 0.37 -5.77
C PRO A 36 -14.77 -0.08 -4.41
N GLU A 37 -13.76 0.65 -3.92
CA GLU A 37 -13.23 0.41 -2.58
C GLU A 37 -14.39 0.56 -1.59
N PRO A 38 -14.49 -0.31 -0.58
CA PRO A 38 -15.55 -0.20 0.42
C PRO A 38 -15.45 1.13 1.16
N VAL A 39 -16.60 1.75 1.41
CA VAL A 39 -16.68 2.95 2.24
C VAL A 39 -16.49 2.54 3.70
N GLY A 40 -15.47 3.11 4.36
CA GLY A 40 -15.15 2.77 5.74
C GLY A 40 -16.10 3.43 6.75
N ASP A 41 -16.48 2.67 7.77
CA ASP A 41 -17.21 3.11 8.97
C ASP A 41 -16.23 3.34 10.13
N ALA A 42 -15.98 4.60 10.49
CA ALA A 42 -15.06 4.95 11.56
C ALA A 42 -15.48 4.43 12.95
N ALA A 43 -16.77 4.29 13.22
CA ALA A 43 -17.25 3.76 14.51
C ALA A 43 -16.97 2.25 14.61
N ARG A 44 -17.15 1.52 13.50
CA ARG A 44 -16.75 0.11 13.45
C ARG A 44 -15.22 -0.02 13.49
N GLY A 45 -14.48 0.87 12.84
CA GLY A 45 -13.02 0.93 12.88
C GLY A 45 -12.47 1.18 14.29
N ASP A 46 -13.11 2.04 15.09
CA ASP A 46 -12.81 2.22 16.52
C ASP A 46 -12.98 0.91 17.30
N THR A 47 -14.07 0.19 17.05
CA THR A 47 -14.31 -1.13 17.66
C THR A 47 -13.22 -2.12 17.28
N ILE A 48 -12.86 -2.22 16.00
CA ILE A 48 -11.78 -3.09 15.51
C ILE A 48 -10.46 -2.72 16.19
N PHE A 49 -10.15 -1.43 16.29
CA PHE A 49 -8.92 -0.95 16.91
C PHE A 49 -8.79 -1.38 18.38
N HIS A 50 -9.88 -1.30 19.14
CA HIS A 50 -9.86 -1.57 20.57
C HIS A 50 -10.17 -3.03 20.96
N GLN A 51 -10.83 -3.79 20.11
CA GLN A 51 -11.28 -5.14 20.43
C GLN A 51 -10.71 -6.23 19.50
N GLY A 52 -10.14 -5.83 18.35
CA GLY A 52 -9.81 -6.75 17.27
C GLY A 52 -11.06 -7.20 16.49
N VAL A 53 -10.84 -8.02 15.49
CA VAL A 53 -11.90 -8.64 14.66
C VAL A 53 -11.48 -10.06 14.29
N ASN A 54 -12.43 -10.96 14.19
CA ASN A 54 -12.20 -12.36 13.77
C ASN A 54 -11.11 -13.10 14.58
N GLY A 55 -10.83 -12.66 15.82
CA GLY A 55 -9.79 -13.24 16.67
C GLY A 55 -8.42 -12.58 16.56
N SER A 56 -8.28 -11.49 15.78
CA SER A 56 -7.05 -10.71 15.77
C SER A 56 -6.79 -10.02 17.10
N PRO A 57 -5.52 -9.77 17.47
CA PRO A 57 -5.21 -8.94 18.63
C PRO A 57 -5.69 -7.49 18.40
N PRO A 58 -6.14 -6.76 19.46
CA PRO A 58 -6.49 -5.36 19.34
C PRO A 58 -5.26 -4.49 19.12
N CYS A 59 -5.37 -3.50 18.24
CA CYS A 59 -4.31 -2.55 17.93
C CYS A 59 -3.93 -1.70 19.16
N SER A 60 -4.90 -1.40 20.01
CA SER A 60 -4.75 -0.66 21.26
C SER A 60 -3.84 -1.34 22.29
N SER A 61 -3.53 -2.63 22.14
CA SER A 61 -2.53 -3.33 22.96
C SER A 61 -1.12 -2.75 22.78
N CYS A 62 -0.84 -2.14 21.64
CA CYS A 62 0.48 -1.63 21.29
C CYS A 62 0.49 -0.14 20.92
N HIS A 63 -0.64 0.43 20.53
CA HIS A 63 -0.76 1.79 20.06
C HIS A 63 -1.69 2.66 20.94
N LEU A 64 -1.22 3.87 21.24
CA LEU A 64 -2.03 4.91 21.86
C LEU A 64 -2.63 5.82 20.77
N THR A 65 -3.79 6.43 21.03
CA THR A 65 -4.48 7.33 20.09
C THR A 65 -4.76 8.72 20.68
N ALA A 66 -4.47 8.93 21.97
CA ALA A 66 -4.69 10.23 22.59
C ALA A 66 -3.46 11.12 22.45
N ALA A 67 -3.66 12.38 22.03
CA ALA A 67 -2.59 13.38 21.98
C ALA A 67 -1.98 13.59 23.39
N GLY A 68 -0.65 13.59 23.46
CA GLY A 68 0.06 13.76 24.73
C GLY A 68 -0.06 12.58 25.70
N ALA A 69 -0.68 11.46 25.31
CA ALA A 69 -0.70 10.26 26.12
C ALA A 69 0.74 9.72 26.29
N TYR A 70 1.11 9.55 27.55
CA TYR A 70 2.34 8.91 27.98
C TYR A 70 1.98 7.55 28.55
N GLY A 71 2.71 6.53 28.15
CA GLY A 71 2.49 5.18 28.63
C GLY A 71 3.43 4.21 27.93
N PHE A 72 3.42 2.97 28.37
CA PHE A 72 4.18 1.93 27.73
C PHE A 72 3.46 1.53 26.42
N ALA A 73 3.92 2.09 25.32
CA ALA A 73 3.46 1.73 23.98
C ALA A 73 4.59 1.02 23.22
N LEU A 74 4.29 -0.13 22.63
CA LEU A 74 5.25 -0.88 21.83
C LEU A 74 5.38 -0.28 20.42
N GLY A 75 4.32 0.35 19.93
CA GLY A 75 4.25 1.02 18.64
C GLY A 75 4.11 2.54 18.77
N PRO A 76 4.18 3.27 17.63
CA PRO A 76 3.94 4.72 17.60
C PRO A 76 2.57 5.10 18.17
N ASN A 77 2.50 6.24 18.89
CA ASN A 77 1.22 6.86 19.19
C ASN A 77 0.56 7.32 17.87
N LEU A 78 -0.69 6.95 17.67
CA LEU A 78 -1.44 7.21 16.44
C LEU A 78 -2.31 8.48 16.48
N ALA A 79 -2.26 9.27 17.57
CA ALA A 79 -2.83 10.61 17.53
C ALA A 79 -2.29 11.38 16.32
N ASP A 80 -3.15 12.04 15.54
CA ASP A 80 -2.79 12.74 14.30
C ASP A 80 -1.98 11.87 13.31
N VAL A 81 -2.30 10.56 13.25
CA VAL A 81 -1.63 9.65 12.32
C VAL A 81 -1.86 10.07 10.87
N ARG A 82 -3.02 10.63 10.54
CA ARG A 82 -3.38 11.10 9.19
C ARG A 82 -2.31 12.04 8.61
N GLY A 83 -1.92 13.07 9.37
CA GLY A 83 -0.94 14.07 8.91
C GLY A 83 0.44 13.46 8.71
N ARG A 84 0.86 12.57 9.60
CA ARG A 84 2.18 11.92 9.52
C ARG A 84 2.24 10.83 8.47
N ALA A 85 1.18 10.07 8.29
CA ALA A 85 1.11 8.95 7.35
C ALA A 85 1.35 9.40 5.90
N ALA A 86 0.80 10.56 5.52
CA ALA A 86 0.89 11.09 4.15
C ALA A 86 2.34 11.36 3.67
N THR A 87 3.31 11.41 4.56
CA THR A 87 4.70 11.74 4.25
C THR A 87 5.71 10.65 4.61
N ARG A 88 5.25 9.50 5.10
CA ARG A 88 6.13 8.42 5.58
C ARG A 88 6.85 7.68 4.47
N VAL A 89 6.12 7.33 3.42
CA VAL A 89 6.62 6.56 2.29
C VAL A 89 6.32 7.31 1.01
N ALA A 90 7.35 7.59 0.21
CA ALA A 90 7.17 8.26 -1.07
C ALA A 90 6.24 7.45 -1.99
N GLY A 91 5.25 8.12 -2.57
CA GLY A 91 4.28 7.49 -3.48
C GLY A 91 3.06 6.86 -2.81
N LEU A 92 2.99 6.83 -1.47
CA LEU A 92 1.79 6.43 -0.73
C LEU A 92 1.10 7.66 -0.13
N ASP A 93 -0.22 7.72 -0.26
CA ASP A 93 -1.03 8.62 0.56
C ASP A 93 -1.21 8.05 1.98
N ALA A 94 -1.89 8.79 2.85
CA ALA A 94 -2.07 8.40 4.24
C ALA A 94 -2.83 7.08 4.39
N ALA A 95 -3.89 6.87 3.60
CA ALA A 95 -4.71 5.66 3.66
C ALA A 95 -3.92 4.44 3.15
N ALA A 96 -3.22 4.58 2.03
CA ALA A 96 -2.38 3.54 1.46
C ALA A 96 -1.22 3.16 2.40
N TYR A 97 -0.59 4.15 3.06
CA TYR A 97 0.43 3.89 4.07
C TYR A 97 -0.14 3.13 5.28
N ILE A 98 -1.31 3.53 5.81
CA ILE A 98 -1.96 2.83 6.92
C ILE A 98 -2.30 1.39 6.52
N ARG A 99 -2.90 1.21 5.32
CA ARG A 99 -3.17 -0.12 4.78
C ARG A 99 -1.91 -0.99 4.72
N GLN A 100 -0.85 -0.48 4.14
CA GLN A 100 0.44 -1.19 4.07
C GLN A 100 0.94 -1.55 5.46
N SER A 101 0.93 -0.61 6.40
CA SER A 101 1.42 -0.86 7.76
C SER A 101 0.66 -1.95 8.51
N VAL A 102 -0.64 -2.14 8.21
CA VAL A 102 -1.45 -3.20 8.81
C VAL A 102 -1.21 -4.55 8.14
N LEU A 103 -1.19 -4.58 6.79
CA LEU A 103 -1.14 -5.83 6.02
C LEU A 103 0.28 -6.35 5.79
N ASP A 104 1.28 -5.45 5.79
CA ASP A 104 2.71 -5.75 5.63
C ASP A 104 3.53 -4.82 6.53
N PRO A 105 3.51 -5.03 7.86
CA PRO A 105 4.16 -4.13 8.81
C PRO A 105 5.69 -4.08 8.66
N HIS A 106 6.30 -5.08 8.05
CA HIS A 106 7.74 -5.13 7.79
C HIS A 106 8.17 -4.23 6.62
N ALA A 107 7.24 -3.82 5.74
CA ALA A 107 7.55 -2.98 4.58
C ALA A 107 8.11 -1.60 4.98
N TYR A 108 7.73 -1.07 6.14
CA TYR A 108 8.26 0.19 6.67
C TYR A 108 8.19 0.23 8.18
N ILE A 109 9.35 0.34 8.84
CA ILE A 109 9.45 0.50 10.28
C ILE A 109 9.59 1.98 10.62
N ALA A 110 8.66 2.50 11.43
CA ALA A 110 8.70 3.91 11.86
C ALA A 110 9.99 4.19 12.65
N PRO A 111 10.72 5.28 12.35
CA PRO A 111 11.96 5.60 13.04
C PRO A 111 11.80 5.64 14.56
N GLY A 112 12.73 5.00 15.26
CA GLY A 112 12.73 4.91 16.73
C GLY A 112 11.94 3.74 17.30
N PHE A 113 11.27 2.95 16.47
CA PHE A 113 10.53 1.74 16.88
C PHE A 113 11.22 0.47 16.40
N ARG A 114 10.88 -0.65 17.06
CA ARG A 114 11.36 -1.98 16.71
C ARG A 114 10.40 -2.62 15.72
N ASP A 115 10.90 -3.55 14.94
CA ASP A 115 10.10 -4.41 14.05
C ASP A 115 9.45 -5.55 14.85
N ILE A 116 8.34 -5.23 15.52
CA ILE A 116 7.61 -6.15 16.41
C ILE A 116 6.09 -6.08 16.25
N MET A 117 5.60 -5.33 15.25
CA MET A 117 4.16 -5.30 14.96
C MET A 117 3.71 -6.69 14.51
N TYR A 118 2.51 -7.10 14.95
CA TYR A 118 1.96 -8.39 14.60
C TYR A 118 1.78 -8.51 13.07
N PRO A 119 2.38 -9.55 12.43
CA PRO A 119 2.47 -9.58 10.96
C PRO A 119 1.28 -10.25 10.27
N GLU A 120 0.38 -10.89 11.01
CA GLU A 120 -0.62 -11.78 10.43
C GLU A 120 -2.02 -11.16 10.34
N PHE A 121 -2.16 -9.83 10.45
CA PHE A 121 -3.46 -9.16 10.34
C PHE A 121 -4.20 -9.48 9.04
N ALA A 122 -3.47 -9.66 7.94
CA ALA A 122 -4.05 -10.02 6.64
C ALA A 122 -4.87 -11.33 6.66
N ALA A 123 -4.63 -12.21 7.64
CA ALA A 123 -5.38 -13.46 7.80
C ALA A 123 -6.74 -13.27 8.51
N TYR A 124 -6.94 -12.13 9.19
CA TYR A 124 -8.13 -11.85 10.00
C TYR A 124 -9.03 -10.80 9.40
N PHE A 125 -8.47 -9.88 8.60
CA PHE A 125 -9.15 -8.69 8.11
C PHE A 125 -9.62 -8.90 6.68
N ASP A 126 -10.90 -8.66 6.42
CA ASP A 126 -11.38 -8.48 5.06
C ASP A 126 -11.22 -7.02 4.58
N GLU A 127 -11.58 -6.74 3.34
CA GLU A 127 -11.43 -5.40 2.76
C GLU A 127 -12.31 -4.36 3.47
N GLN A 128 -13.47 -4.75 4.01
CA GLN A 128 -14.32 -3.85 4.78
C GLN A 128 -13.71 -3.55 6.15
N ASP A 129 -13.15 -4.54 6.82
CA ASP A 129 -12.46 -4.36 8.12
C ASP A 129 -11.30 -3.36 7.98
N ILE A 130 -10.53 -3.48 6.90
CA ILE A 130 -9.43 -2.55 6.59
C ILE A 130 -9.97 -1.16 6.28
N ALA A 131 -11.02 -1.02 5.50
CA ALA A 131 -11.61 0.27 5.17
C ALA A 131 -12.12 0.98 6.43
N ASP A 132 -12.78 0.26 7.32
CA ASP A 132 -13.32 0.79 8.57
C ASP A 132 -12.19 1.22 9.51
N LEU A 133 -11.17 0.40 9.68
CA LEU A 133 -9.99 0.72 10.47
C LEU A 133 -9.27 1.97 9.93
N ILE A 134 -9.09 2.07 8.62
CA ILE A 134 -8.52 3.26 7.97
C ILE A 134 -9.39 4.49 8.22
N ALA A 135 -10.71 4.38 8.08
CA ALA A 135 -11.64 5.49 8.34
C ALA A 135 -11.50 6.01 9.78
N TYR A 136 -11.42 5.11 10.77
CA TYR A 136 -11.15 5.48 12.15
C TYR A 136 -9.79 6.19 12.31
N LEU A 137 -8.72 5.60 11.85
CA LEU A 137 -7.37 6.16 11.99
C LEU A 137 -7.22 7.50 11.26
N MET A 138 -7.92 7.70 10.15
CA MET A 138 -7.95 8.97 9.42
C MET A 138 -8.80 10.04 10.12
N SER A 139 -9.58 9.69 11.12
CA SER A 139 -10.37 10.62 11.94
C SER A 139 -9.63 11.14 13.18
N LEU A 140 -8.46 10.56 13.50
CA LEU A 140 -7.64 10.92 14.67
C LEU A 140 -6.84 12.26 14.45
#